data_54c6c4cedbb7e983e1739e73d979280e
#
_entry.id   54c6c4cedbb7e983e1739e73d979280e
#
_cell.length_a   1.000
_cell.length_b   1.000
_cell.length_c   1.000
_cell.angle_alpha   90.00
_cell.angle_beta   90.00
_cell.angle_gamma   90.00
#
_symmetry.space_group_name_H-M   'P 1'
#
loop_
_entity.id
_entity.type
_entity.pdbx_description
1 polymer ?
#
loop_
_entity_poly.entity_id
_entity_poly.type
_entity_poly.pdbx_seq_one_letter_code
_entity_poly.pdbx_strand_id
1 'polypeptide(L)'
;MTWSDQQIAIFDWFTTAEKRHLVVRARAGTGKSTSIIEGIRHAPEDRVLVTSFSKLSVTDLENKIRDTGSRGQAKTLHGVGFACIRRYWDRVSVARPVSDRADQLTEHVVGHAPVAIKRLVSKLHTKGREMAPFASELGDLTALAYEFDCAPDEEWAEDGYGLDFVETAALRAMDLAATQQTTAIDFADMLYLPVRNRWMRKEWDLVVVDEAQDMSATQLLLALGVARGRIVLVGDDRQAIYGFRGADSGSLDRLKGELQADELGLNCTYRCGTAIVDLARALVPDYIAHESNGTGLVRSAPASTLVDSVEMGDFLLSRKNAPLVTAALKILRAGKRCKIQGRDIGQGLIALVRNLAKGKARDSMPAFLAKLTTWEEREIRRAWKGSRSDAIAASREEQIKERAETLVALADGMSSVRELIARIEDLFSDDDRQPHVTASSIHRAKGLEADRVFVLRDTLYPRMPCQCGHWHNGKGCNRCSCAEYRIPDARMQEEENLEYVAITRARHELVWLIGDL
;
A
#
# COMPACT_ATOMS: atom_id res chain seq x y z
N MET A 1 -0.40 -23.63 -25.08
CA MET A 1 -0.69 -22.25 -24.68
C MET A 1 -0.34 -21.38 -25.87
N THR A 2 -1.29 -20.66 -26.44
CA THR A 2 -1.01 -19.71 -27.52
C THR A 2 -0.68 -18.35 -26.89
N TRP A 3 0.46 -17.77 -27.27
CA TRP A 3 0.88 -16.47 -26.79
C TRP A 3 0.29 -15.36 -27.64
N SER A 4 -0.08 -14.24 -27.06
CA SER A 4 -0.54 -13.06 -27.80
C SER A 4 0.63 -12.33 -28.48
N ASP A 5 0.34 -11.53 -29.50
CA ASP A 5 1.36 -10.72 -30.19
C ASP A 5 2.13 -9.81 -29.21
N GLN A 6 1.46 -9.26 -28.20
CA GLN A 6 2.09 -8.45 -27.16
C GLN A 6 3.08 -9.25 -26.30
N GLN A 7 2.73 -10.50 -25.97
CA GLN A 7 3.63 -11.38 -25.23
C GLN A 7 4.83 -11.80 -26.09
N ILE A 8 4.61 -12.10 -27.36
CA ILE A 8 5.68 -12.42 -28.32
C ILE A 8 6.64 -11.24 -28.46
N ALA A 9 6.13 -10.00 -28.58
CA ALA A 9 6.98 -8.81 -28.64
C ALA A 9 7.89 -8.66 -27.42
N ILE A 10 7.39 -9.03 -26.23
CA ILE A 10 8.21 -9.06 -25.01
C ILE A 10 9.29 -10.14 -25.11
N PHE A 11 8.95 -11.35 -25.58
CA PHE A 11 9.94 -12.44 -25.74
C PHE A 11 11.03 -12.05 -26.74
N ASP A 12 10.64 -11.44 -27.86
CA ASP A 12 11.57 -10.94 -28.88
C ASP A 12 12.52 -9.89 -28.31
N TRP A 13 12.01 -8.98 -27.46
CA TRP A 13 12.86 -8.01 -26.78
C TRP A 13 13.89 -8.72 -25.87
N PHE A 14 13.51 -9.77 -25.15
CA PHE A 14 14.44 -10.52 -24.29
C PHE A 14 15.55 -11.20 -25.09
N THR A 15 15.30 -11.64 -26.34
CA THR A 15 16.30 -12.31 -27.19
C THR A 15 17.42 -11.38 -27.63
N THR A 16 17.18 -10.06 -27.66
CA THR A 16 18.19 -9.11 -28.13
C THR A 16 19.33 -8.96 -27.13
N ALA A 17 20.57 -8.87 -27.60
CA ALA A 17 21.74 -8.62 -26.78
C ALA A 17 22.00 -7.11 -26.55
N GLU A 18 21.17 -6.23 -27.09
CA GLU A 18 21.33 -4.80 -26.95
C GLU A 18 21.11 -4.36 -25.49
N LYS A 19 21.96 -3.46 -25.02
CA LYS A 19 21.90 -2.94 -23.64
C LYS A 19 20.83 -1.86 -23.49
N ARG A 20 19.60 -2.15 -23.85
CA ARG A 20 18.44 -1.29 -23.64
C ARG A 20 17.66 -1.74 -22.41
N HIS A 21 17.03 -0.80 -21.71
CA HIS A 21 16.11 -1.09 -20.61
C HIS A 21 14.68 -1.20 -21.15
N LEU A 22 13.79 -1.85 -20.42
CA LEU A 22 12.39 -2.03 -20.82
C LEU A 22 11.44 -1.65 -19.69
N VAL A 23 10.38 -0.95 -20.03
CA VAL A 23 9.18 -0.81 -19.21
C VAL A 23 8.06 -1.63 -19.84
N VAL A 24 7.50 -2.57 -19.09
CA VAL A 24 6.30 -3.32 -19.49
C VAL A 24 5.11 -2.75 -18.73
N ARG A 25 4.26 -2.00 -19.43
CA ARG A 25 3.01 -1.49 -18.89
C ARG A 25 1.93 -2.55 -19.03
N ALA A 26 1.60 -3.20 -17.94
CA ALA A 26 0.77 -4.40 -17.97
C ALA A 26 -0.48 -4.25 -17.10
N ARG A 27 -1.66 -4.32 -17.70
CA ARG A 27 -2.94 -4.19 -17.02
C ARG A 27 -3.26 -5.40 -16.12
N ALA A 28 -4.32 -5.29 -15.31
CA ALA A 28 -4.74 -6.34 -14.40
C ALA A 28 -5.04 -7.67 -15.14
N GLY A 29 -4.53 -8.79 -14.64
CA GLY A 29 -4.87 -10.13 -15.16
C GLY A 29 -4.33 -10.45 -16.57
N THR A 30 -3.37 -9.66 -17.08
CA THR A 30 -2.78 -9.85 -18.43
C THR A 30 -1.65 -10.89 -18.47
N GLY A 31 -1.39 -11.59 -17.36
CA GLY A 31 -0.34 -12.60 -17.31
C GLY A 31 1.08 -12.01 -17.17
N LYS A 32 1.24 -10.84 -16.54
CA LYS A 32 2.53 -10.15 -16.29
C LYS A 32 3.66 -11.12 -15.93
N SER A 33 3.53 -11.75 -14.77
CA SER A 33 4.59 -12.64 -14.24
C SER A 33 4.86 -13.82 -15.15
N THR A 34 3.82 -14.39 -15.77
CA THR A 34 3.97 -15.51 -16.71
C THR A 34 4.74 -15.09 -17.96
N SER A 35 4.39 -13.94 -18.54
CA SER A 35 5.08 -13.40 -19.73
C SER A 35 6.53 -13.06 -19.43
N ILE A 36 6.81 -12.49 -18.26
CA ILE A 36 8.18 -12.16 -17.87
C ILE A 36 9.03 -13.41 -17.63
N ILE A 37 8.52 -14.42 -16.93
CA ILE A 37 9.25 -15.67 -16.68
C ILE A 37 9.52 -16.41 -18.00
N GLU A 38 8.56 -16.42 -18.93
CA GLU A 38 8.80 -16.98 -20.26
C GLU A 38 9.83 -16.14 -21.02
N GLY A 39 9.72 -14.80 -21.01
CA GLY A 39 10.72 -13.92 -21.65
C GLY A 39 12.14 -14.18 -21.15
N ILE A 40 12.34 -14.39 -19.85
CA ILE A 40 13.64 -14.70 -19.25
C ILE A 40 14.25 -16.00 -19.85
N ARG A 41 13.45 -16.96 -20.28
CA ARG A 41 13.95 -18.19 -20.95
C ARG A 41 14.64 -17.89 -22.27
N HIS A 42 14.25 -16.81 -22.92
CA HIS A 42 14.85 -16.37 -24.19
C HIS A 42 16.01 -15.41 -23.99
N ALA A 43 16.22 -14.91 -22.75
CA ALA A 43 17.26 -13.97 -22.44
C ALA A 43 18.68 -14.60 -22.54
N PRO A 44 19.67 -13.89 -23.12
CA PRO A 44 21.05 -14.38 -23.19
C PRO A 44 21.79 -14.32 -21.86
N GLU A 45 21.27 -13.62 -20.87
CA GLU A 45 21.91 -13.40 -19.58
C GLU A 45 21.95 -14.64 -18.70
N ASP A 46 23.09 -14.86 -18.04
CA ASP A 46 23.28 -15.98 -17.10
C ASP A 46 22.82 -15.66 -15.69
N ARG A 47 23.01 -14.41 -15.25
CA ARG A 47 22.67 -13.98 -13.89
C ARG A 47 21.46 -13.07 -13.92
N VAL A 48 20.28 -13.67 -13.70
CA VAL A 48 19.00 -12.97 -13.72
C VAL A 48 18.44 -12.86 -12.29
N LEU A 49 18.12 -11.64 -11.88
CA LEU A 49 17.38 -11.35 -10.65
C LEU A 49 15.95 -10.95 -11.01
N VAL A 50 14.98 -11.63 -10.42
CA VAL A 50 13.57 -11.22 -10.46
C VAL A 50 13.19 -10.73 -9.07
N THR A 51 12.70 -9.50 -8.97
CA THR A 51 12.33 -8.91 -7.68
C THR A 51 10.88 -8.45 -7.67
N SER A 52 10.24 -8.57 -6.50
CA SER A 52 8.90 -8.05 -6.26
C SER A 52 8.81 -7.47 -4.84
N PHE A 53 7.75 -6.69 -4.62
CA PHE A 53 7.53 -6.00 -3.36
C PHE A 53 7.25 -6.96 -2.19
N SER A 54 6.42 -7.98 -2.40
CA SER A 54 5.96 -8.87 -1.32
C SER A 54 6.68 -10.21 -1.30
N LYS A 55 6.81 -10.80 -0.10
CA LYS A 55 7.35 -12.15 0.05
C LYS A 55 6.47 -13.21 -0.64
N LEU A 56 5.15 -13.03 -0.63
CA LEU A 56 4.22 -13.94 -1.30
C LEU A 56 4.42 -13.92 -2.82
N SER A 57 4.53 -12.72 -3.41
CA SER A 57 4.83 -12.58 -4.85
C SER A 57 6.17 -13.21 -5.21
N VAL A 58 7.20 -13.04 -4.38
CA VAL A 58 8.50 -13.69 -4.60
C VAL A 58 8.39 -15.20 -4.57
N THR A 59 7.64 -15.77 -3.63
CA THR A 59 7.42 -17.24 -3.56
C THR A 59 6.70 -17.76 -4.81
N ASP A 60 5.69 -17.04 -5.32
CA ASP A 60 5.01 -17.39 -6.57
C ASP A 60 5.98 -17.32 -7.77
N LEU A 61 6.80 -16.28 -7.84
CA LEU A 61 7.84 -16.16 -8.88
C LEU A 61 8.88 -17.28 -8.79
N GLU A 62 9.35 -17.66 -7.60
CA GLU A 62 10.27 -18.78 -7.39
C GLU A 62 9.66 -20.10 -7.90
N ASN A 63 8.38 -20.34 -7.60
CA ASN A 63 7.68 -21.52 -8.10
C ASN A 63 7.59 -21.51 -9.63
N LYS A 64 7.19 -20.41 -10.24
CA LYS A 64 7.11 -20.27 -11.71
C LYS A 64 8.47 -20.44 -12.38
N ILE A 65 9.54 -19.86 -11.82
CA ILE A 65 10.91 -20.04 -12.34
C ILE A 65 11.29 -21.52 -12.32
N ARG A 66 11.02 -22.20 -11.20
CA ARG A 66 11.32 -23.64 -11.06
C ARG A 66 10.51 -24.50 -12.03
N ASP A 67 9.20 -24.26 -12.12
CA ASP A 67 8.28 -25.06 -12.92
C ASP A 67 8.56 -24.92 -14.44
N THR A 68 9.02 -23.76 -14.86
CA THR A 68 9.40 -23.50 -16.27
C THR A 68 10.84 -23.88 -16.59
N GLY A 69 11.66 -24.19 -15.59
CA GLY A 69 13.10 -24.38 -15.76
C GLY A 69 13.84 -23.11 -16.20
N SER A 70 13.25 -21.94 -15.97
CA SER A 70 13.83 -20.65 -16.33
C SER A 70 15.07 -20.34 -15.49
N ARG A 71 16.04 -19.65 -16.08
CA ARG A 71 17.20 -19.13 -15.33
C ARG A 71 16.75 -17.93 -14.52
N GLY A 72 17.12 -17.86 -13.27
CA GLY A 72 16.81 -16.69 -12.47
C GLY A 72 16.65 -17.01 -10.99
N GLN A 73 16.78 -15.98 -10.18
CA GLN A 73 16.55 -16.03 -8.75
C GLN A 73 15.52 -14.98 -8.38
N ALA A 74 14.44 -15.39 -7.76
CA ALA A 74 13.48 -14.44 -7.20
C ALA A 74 13.89 -14.02 -5.78
N LYS A 75 13.89 -12.75 -5.50
CA LYS A 75 14.21 -12.19 -4.16
C LYS A 75 13.42 -10.91 -3.92
N THR A 76 13.11 -10.64 -2.65
CA THR A 76 12.66 -9.29 -2.29
C THR A 76 13.83 -8.31 -2.32
N LEU A 77 13.58 -7.05 -2.64
CA LEU A 77 14.63 -6.01 -2.58
C LEU A 77 15.23 -5.87 -1.18
N HIS A 78 14.43 -6.06 -0.13
CA HIS A 78 14.94 -6.14 1.24
C HIS A 78 15.96 -7.28 1.41
N GLY A 79 15.68 -8.45 0.86
CA GLY A 79 16.63 -9.58 0.88
C GLY A 79 17.91 -9.30 0.10
N VAL A 80 17.81 -8.61 -1.04
CA VAL A 80 18.97 -8.17 -1.83
C VAL A 80 19.81 -7.16 -1.03
N GLY A 81 19.18 -6.15 -0.45
CA GLY A 81 19.86 -5.14 0.36
C GLY A 81 20.50 -5.73 1.61
N PHE A 82 19.81 -6.64 2.29
CA PHE A 82 20.38 -7.35 3.44
C PHE A 82 21.64 -8.15 3.06
N ALA A 83 21.64 -8.80 1.90
CA ALA A 83 22.81 -9.51 1.41
C ALA A 83 23.97 -8.56 1.11
N CYS A 84 23.69 -7.33 0.64
CA CYS A 84 24.71 -6.29 0.48
C CYS A 84 25.33 -5.90 1.83
N ILE A 85 24.51 -5.65 2.84
CA ILE A 85 24.97 -5.24 4.19
C ILE A 85 25.86 -6.31 4.80
N ARG A 86 25.48 -7.58 4.73
CA ARG A 86 26.23 -8.70 5.31
C ARG A 86 27.65 -8.88 4.78
N ARG A 87 27.98 -8.25 3.68
CA ARG A 87 29.37 -8.23 3.14
C ARG A 87 30.28 -7.26 3.88
N TYR A 88 29.69 -6.27 4.56
CA TYR A 88 30.42 -5.21 5.27
C TYR A 88 30.23 -5.33 6.79
N TRP A 89 29.09 -5.85 7.23
CA TRP A 89 28.76 -6.05 8.64
C TRP A 89 28.49 -7.54 8.92
N ASP A 90 29.46 -8.25 9.44
CA ASP A 90 29.44 -9.71 9.57
C ASP A 90 28.34 -10.26 10.50
N ARG A 91 27.99 -9.52 11.57
CA ARG A 91 27.08 -9.97 12.62
C ARG A 91 25.81 -9.13 12.68
N VAL A 92 25.16 -8.94 11.54
CA VAL A 92 23.92 -8.15 11.48
C VAL A 92 22.70 -9.06 11.40
N SER A 93 21.65 -8.69 12.14
CA SER A 93 20.32 -9.33 12.12
C SER A 93 19.23 -8.28 11.99
N VAL A 94 18.01 -8.70 11.64
CA VAL A 94 16.84 -7.80 11.64
C VAL A 94 16.37 -7.63 13.09
N ALA A 95 16.22 -6.38 13.53
CA ALA A 95 15.75 -6.03 14.86
C ALA A 95 14.35 -6.62 15.15
N ARG A 96 14.10 -7.00 16.40
CA ARG A 96 12.81 -7.49 16.87
C ARG A 96 12.48 -6.87 18.23
N PRO A 97 11.42 -6.05 18.33
CA PRO A 97 10.57 -5.57 17.23
C PRO A 97 11.33 -4.65 16.26
N VAL A 98 10.85 -4.61 15.00
CA VAL A 98 11.52 -3.86 13.91
C VAL A 98 11.51 -2.34 14.16
N SER A 99 10.51 -1.82 14.89
CA SER A 99 10.37 -0.41 15.25
C SER A 99 11.46 0.14 16.18
N ASP A 100 12.11 -0.70 16.96
CA ASP A 100 13.08 -0.27 17.99
C ASP A 100 14.25 0.49 17.39
N ARG A 101 14.69 0.17 16.16
CA ARG A 101 15.83 0.83 15.53
C ARG A 101 15.57 2.29 15.22
N ALA A 102 14.39 2.61 14.67
CA ALA A 102 14.02 4.01 14.37
C ALA A 102 13.91 4.82 15.66
N ASP A 103 13.34 4.25 16.71
CA ASP A 103 13.21 4.90 18.01
C ASP A 103 14.58 5.07 18.70
N GLN A 104 15.48 4.09 18.61
CA GLN A 104 16.85 4.19 19.13
C GLN A 104 17.65 5.31 18.46
N LEU A 105 17.58 5.42 17.12
CA LEU A 105 18.22 6.50 16.37
C LEU A 105 17.66 7.87 16.80
N THR A 106 16.34 7.97 16.92
CA THR A 106 15.67 9.20 17.37
C THR A 106 16.08 9.56 18.80
N GLU A 107 16.07 8.60 19.71
CA GLU A 107 16.45 8.82 21.11
C GLU A 107 17.90 9.28 21.23
N HIS A 108 18.80 8.72 20.43
CA HIS A 108 20.22 9.12 20.39
C HIS A 108 20.39 10.58 19.96
N VAL A 109 19.61 11.02 18.96
CA VAL A 109 19.76 12.36 18.38
C VAL A 109 19.01 13.43 19.17
N VAL A 110 17.79 13.14 19.65
CA VAL A 110 16.89 14.11 20.29
C VAL A 110 16.27 13.58 21.59
N GLY A 111 17.00 12.79 22.38
CA GLY A 111 16.50 12.17 23.59
C GLY A 111 15.91 13.13 24.62
N HIS A 112 16.35 14.39 24.61
CA HIS A 112 15.83 15.48 25.45
C HIS A 112 14.52 16.11 24.93
N ALA A 113 14.15 15.86 23.67
CA ALA A 113 12.97 16.50 23.07
C ALA A 113 11.65 15.87 23.57
N PRO A 114 10.53 16.62 23.50
CA PRO A 114 9.21 16.10 23.81
C PRO A 114 8.85 14.86 22.96
N VAL A 115 8.03 13.97 23.52
CA VAL A 115 7.62 12.72 22.83
C VAL A 115 6.93 13.00 21.48
N ALA A 116 6.19 14.11 21.36
CA ALA A 116 5.56 14.50 20.10
C ALA A 116 6.62 14.78 19.02
N ILE A 117 7.66 15.54 19.35
CA ILE A 117 8.75 15.88 18.44
C ILE A 117 9.57 14.64 18.08
N LYS A 118 9.88 13.77 19.06
CA LYS A 118 10.55 12.48 18.78
C LYS A 118 9.79 11.65 17.73
N ARG A 119 8.45 11.64 17.79
CA ARG A 119 7.62 10.92 16.81
C ARG A 119 7.73 11.53 15.41
N LEU A 120 7.75 12.88 15.30
CA LEU A 120 7.93 13.54 14.00
C LEU A 120 9.31 13.23 13.42
N VAL A 121 10.37 13.32 14.23
CA VAL A 121 11.74 12.97 13.82
C VAL A 121 11.83 11.51 13.39
N SER A 122 11.31 10.56 14.20
CA SER A 122 11.31 9.14 13.88
C SER A 122 10.61 8.84 12.54
N LYS A 123 9.45 9.45 12.32
CA LYS A 123 8.70 9.32 11.08
C LYS A 123 9.45 9.92 9.88
N LEU A 124 9.98 11.14 10.03
CA LEU A 124 10.65 11.85 8.93
C LEU A 124 11.94 11.15 8.50
N HIS A 125 12.83 10.75 9.43
CA HIS A 125 14.04 10.04 9.02
C HIS A 125 13.74 8.64 8.45
N THR A 126 12.66 7.98 8.88
CA THR A 126 12.24 6.72 8.26
C THR A 126 11.81 6.95 6.81
N LYS A 127 10.99 7.99 6.56
CA LYS A 127 10.60 8.37 5.20
C LYS A 127 11.78 8.87 4.36
N GLY A 128 12.69 9.62 4.95
CA GLY A 128 13.93 10.05 4.29
C GLY A 128 14.77 8.85 3.81
N ARG A 129 14.94 7.82 4.66
CA ARG A 129 15.63 6.58 4.27
C ARG A 129 14.96 5.84 3.12
N GLU A 130 13.63 5.88 3.04
CA GLU A 130 12.85 5.23 1.97
C GLU A 130 12.85 6.03 0.65
N MET A 131 12.81 7.37 0.70
CA MET A 131 12.47 8.20 -0.44
C MET A 131 13.57 9.20 -0.85
N ALA A 132 14.41 9.63 0.07
CA ALA A 132 15.50 10.58 -0.16
C ALA A 132 16.81 10.07 0.46
N PRO A 133 17.35 8.92 0.01
CA PRO A 133 18.48 8.26 0.69
C PRO A 133 19.78 9.08 0.67
N PHE A 134 19.89 10.07 -0.20
CA PHE A 134 21.05 10.96 -0.30
C PHE A 134 20.84 12.32 0.37
N ALA A 135 19.68 12.55 1.00
CA ALA A 135 19.45 13.78 1.76
C ALA A 135 20.55 14.00 2.79
N SER A 136 21.08 15.21 2.85
CA SER A 136 22.22 15.59 3.69
C SER A 136 22.20 17.04 4.16
N GLU A 137 21.42 17.90 3.51
CA GLU A 137 21.33 19.32 3.79
C GLU A 137 19.94 19.73 4.23
N LEU A 138 19.84 20.81 5.02
CA LEU A 138 18.56 21.38 5.41
C LEU A 138 17.80 21.83 4.15
N GLY A 139 16.54 21.42 4.06
CA GLY A 139 15.70 21.61 2.88
C GLY A 139 15.45 20.34 2.08
N ASP A 140 16.34 19.33 2.17
CA ASP A 140 16.23 18.07 1.41
C ASP A 140 15.01 17.22 1.80
N LEU A 141 14.56 17.32 3.05
CA LEU A 141 13.41 16.57 3.57
C LEU A 141 12.15 17.43 3.76
N THR A 142 12.21 18.73 3.44
CA THR A 142 11.09 19.65 3.65
C THR A 142 9.81 19.17 2.94
N ALA A 143 9.92 18.78 1.66
CA ALA A 143 8.78 18.27 0.91
C ALA A 143 8.17 17.01 1.57
N LEU A 144 9.01 16.06 1.99
CA LEU A 144 8.58 14.85 2.70
C LEU A 144 7.96 15.18 4.07
N ALA A 145 8.50 16.19 4.77
CA ALA A 145 7.95 16.60 6.06
C ALA A 145 6.50 17.08 5.93
N TYR A 146 6.19 17.81 4.87
CA TYR A 146 4.82 18.24 4.59
C TYR A 146 3.93 17.10 4.05
N GLU A 147 4.42 16.33 3.09
CA GLU A 147 3.69 15.23 2.46
C GLU A 147 3.27 14.17 3.50
N PHE A 148 4.20 13.81 4.38
CA PHE A 148 3.96 12.78 5.41
C PHE A 148 3.62 13.35 6.77
N ASP A 149 3.34 14.65 6.85
CA ASP A 149 2.91 15.29 8.07
C ASP A 149 3.87 15.01 9.24
N CYS A 150 5.08 15.42 9.02
CA CYS A 150 6.17 15.43 9.98
C CYS A 150 6.59 16.86 10.37
N ALA A 151 5.93 17.90 9.81
CA ALA A 151 6.16 19.28 10.20
C ALA A 151 5.53 19.52 11.58
N PRO A 152 6.24 20.16 12.53
CA PRO A 152 5.70 20.52 13.83
C PRO A 152 4.72 21.69 13.72
N ASP A 153 3.85 21.80 14.71
CA ASP A 153 2.91 22.91 14.88
C ASP A 153 3.65 24.22 15.23
N GLU A 154 3.00 25.36 15.04
CA GLU A 154 3.55 26.67 15.40
C GLU A 154 3.92 26.77 16.89
N GLU A 155 3.10 26.19 17.79
CA GLU A 155 3.37 26.12 19.23
C GLU A 155 4.74 25.45 19.52
N TRP A 156 5.07 24.37 18.82
CA TRP A 156 6.38 23.73 18.96
C TRP A 156 7.52 24.54 18.35
N ALA A 157 7.23 25.32 17.31
CA ALA A 157 8.23 26.21 16.69
C ALA A 157 8.61 27.36 17.64
N GLU A 158 7.66 27.91 18.40
CA GLU A 158 7.91 28.90 19.43
C GLU A 158 8.78 28.36 20.58
N ASP A 159 8.61 27.07 20.92
CA ASP A 159 9.43 26.36 21.89
C ASP A 159 10.82 25.91 21.35
N GLY A 160 11.18 26.31 20.12
CA GLY A 160 12.46 25.98 19.49
C GLY A 160 12.47 24.64 18.73
N TYR A 161 11.32 23.98 18.61
CA TYR A 161 11.18 22.72 17.87
C TYR A 161 10.50 22.92 16.50
N GLY A 162 10.94 23.92 15.74
CA GLY A 162 10.44 24.19 14.39
C GLY A 162 10.81 23.11 13.37
N LEU A 163 10.36 23.30 12.11
CA LEU A 163 10.64 22.36 11.02
C LEU A 163 12.13 22.13 10.82
N ASP A 164 12.94 23.20 10.90
CA ASP A 164 14.41 23.12 10.75
C ASP A 164 15.04 22.21 11.81
N PHE A 165 14.52 22.25 13.05
CA PHE A 165 14.96 21.35 14.12
C PHE A 165 14.63 19.91 13.80
N VAL A 166 13.38 19.62 13.39
CA VAL A 166 12.92 18.26 13.08
C VAL A 166 13.67 17.70 11.87
N GLU A 167 13.89 18.51 10.84
CA GLU A 167 14.61 18.13 9.64
C GLU A 167 16.09 17.88 9.94
N THR A 168 16.76 18.80 10.65
CA THR A 168 18.16 18.60 11.07
C THR A 168 18.34 17.34 11.90
N ALA A 169 17.42 17.08 12.82
CA ALA A 169 17.44 15.88 13.65
C ALA A 169 17.21 14.60 12.80
N ALA A 170 16.31 14.65 11.82
CA ALA A 170 16.07 13.54 10.91
C ALA A 170 17.31 13.24 10.05
N LEU A 171 17.96 14.26 9.49
CA LEU A 171 19.21 14.10 8.72
C LEU A 171 20.32 13.50 9.57
N ARG A 172 20.48 13.96 10.82
CA ARG A 172 21.44 13.36 11.77
C ARG A 172 21.13 11.90 12.08
N ALA A 173 19.85 11.54 12.25
CA ALA A 173 19.44 10.16 12.48
C ALA A 173 19.73 9.28 11.24
N MET A 174 19.55 9.79 10.03
CA MET A 174 19.90 9.12 8.78
C MET A 174 21.42 8.92 8.67
N ASP A 175 22.21 9.94 8.95
CA ASP A 175 23.67 9.83 8.92
C ASP A 175 24.17 8.85 9.99
N LEU A 176 23.63 8.90 11.21
CA LEU A 176 23.96 7.96 12.27
C LEU A 176 23.63 6.51 11.86
N ALA A 177 22.46 6.29 11.22
CA ALA A 177 22.11 4.98 10.69
C ALA A 177 23.14 4.46 9.68
N ALA A 178 23.64 5.35 8.81
CA ALA A 178 24.59 5.00 7.75
C ALA A 178 26.02 4.75 8.25
N THR A 179 26.45 5.45 9.31
CA THR A 179 27.84 5.47 9.78
C THR A 179 28.08 4.55 10.98
N GLN A 180 27.07 4.38 11.85
CA GLN A 180 27.22 3.58 13.06
C GLN A 180 26.90 2.10 12.80
N GLN A 181 27.93 1.26 12.84
CA GLN A 181 27.75 -0.19 12.79
C GLN A 181 26.88 -0.70 13.96
N THR A 182 25.93 -1.57 13.62
CA THR A 182 25.01 -2.18 14.59
C THR A 182 24.83 -3.68 14.31
N THR A 183 24.45 -4.42 15.34
CA THR A 183 24.08 -5.84 15.20
C THR A 183 22.59 -6.05 14.85
N ALA A 184 21.78 -4.99 14.93
CA ALA A 184 20.34 -5.06 14.66
C ALA A 184 19.90 -3.88 13.79
N ILE A 185 19.29 -4.18 12.63
CA ILE A 185 18.79 -3.22 11.64
C ILE A 185 17.28 -3.39 11.44
N ASP A 186 16.62 -2.33 10.95
CA ASP A 186 15.21 -2.37 10.55
C ASP A 186 15.05 -2.62 9.03
N PHE A 187 13.79 -2.68 8.57
CA PHE A 187 13.51 -2.86 7.15
C PHE A 187 13.95 -1.66 6.29
N ALA A 188 13.87 -0.44 6.81
CA ALA A 188 14.35 0.74 6.09
C ALA A 188 15.87 0.68 5.91
N ASP A 189 16.62 0.27 6.92
CA ASP A 189 18.07 0.07 6.84
C ASP A 189 18.46 -0.95 5.76
N MET A 190 17.67 -2.02 5.58
CA MET A 190 17.96 -3.05 4.56
C MET A 190 18.02 -2.46 3.14
N LEU A 191 17.27 -1.41 2.87
CA LEU A 191 17.26 -0.72 1.59
C LEU A 191 18.24 0.48 1.59
N TYR A 192 18.21 1.27 2.65
CA TYR A 192 18.93 2.52 2.77
C TYR A 192 20.45 2.36 2.83
N LEU A 193 20.95 1.48 3.73
CA LEU A 193 22.39 1.34 3.96
C LEU A 193 23.17 0.95 2.70
N PRO A 194 22.72 -0.04 1.89
CA PRO A 194 23.41 -0.35 0.64
C PRO A 194 23.45 0.80 -0.34
N VAL A 195 22.38 1.59 -0.43
CA VAL A 195 22.27 2.73 -1.34
C VAL A 195 23.12 3.89 -0.83
N ARG A 196 22.93 4.31 0.42
CA ARG A 196 23.64 5.44 1.03
C ARG A 196 25.16 5.23 1.03
N ASN A 197 25.61 4.04 1.41
CA ASN A 197 27.04 3.69 1.52
C ASN A 197 27.63 3.13 0.23
N ARG A 198 26.84 3.02 -0.86
CA ARG A 198 27.29 2.46 -2.15
C ARG A 198 27.85 1.04 -2.02
N TRP A 199 27.26 0.21 -1.13
CA TRP A 199 27.67 -1.18 -0.91
C TRP A 199 27.10 -2.17 -1.95
N MET A 200 26.38 -1.64 -2.93
CA MET A 200 25.85 -2.43 -4.03
C MET A 200 26.96 -2.88 -4.96
N ARG A 201 26.90 -4.15 -5.37
CA ARG A 201 27.78 -4.69 -6.42
C ARG A 201 26.96 -4.98 -7.65
N LYS A 202 27.43 -4.55 -8.81
CA LYS A 202 26.82 -4.83 -10.10
C LYS A 202 27.01 -6.31 -10.47
N GLU A 203 26.16 -7.17 -9.93
CA GLU A 203 26.29 -8.63 -10.02
C GLU A 203 25.33 -9.27 -11.02
N TRP A 204 24.22 -8.59 -11.33
CA TRP A 204 23.13 -9.15 -12.11
C TRP A 204 23.17 -8.61 -13.54
N ASP A 205 23.19 -9.51 -14.53
CA ASP A 205 23.22 -9.15 -15.95
C ASP A 205 21.84 -8.62 -16.39
N LEU A 206 20.78 -9.17 -15.81
CA LEU A 206 19.42 -8.75 -16.00
C LEU A 206 18.71 -8.64 -14.64
N VAL A 207 18.09 -7.49 -14.38
CA VAL A 207 17.24 -7.26 -13.20
C VAL A 207 15.83 -6.99 -13.68
N VAL A 208 14.90 -7.82 -13.23
CA VAL A 208 13.47 -7.65 -13.48
C VAL A 208 12.77 -7.25 -12.21
N VAL A 209 12.00 -6.18 -12.27
CA VAL A 209 11.25 -5.63 -11.14
C VAL A 209 9.76 -5.75 -11.42
N ASP A 210 9.07 -6.63 -10.71
CA ASP A 210 7.62 -6.76 -10.77
C ASP A 210 6.94 -5.78 -9.80
N GLU A 211 5.76 -5.28 -10.15
CA GLU A 211 5.01 -4.25 -9.43
C GLU A 211 5.82 -2.94 -9.26
N ALA A 212 6.53 -2.53 -10.31
CA ALA A 212 7.44 -1.39 -10.27
C ALA A 212 6.76 -0.05 -9.91
N GLN A 213 5.45 0.09 -10.15
CA GLN A 213 4.69 1.28 -9.78
C GLN A 213 4.59 1.49 -8.24
N ASP A 214 4.88 0.46 -7.44
CA ASP A 214 4.80 0.54 -5.97
C ASP A 214 6.17 0.77 -5.30
N MET A 215 7.23 0.95 -6.09
CA MET A 215 8.59 1.10 -5.58
C MET A 215 8.87 2.48 -4.99
N SER A 216 9.55 2.50 -3.85
CA SER A 216 10.18 3.73 -3.36
C SER A 216 11.45 4.08 -4.15
N ALA A 217 11.90 5.35 -4.06
CA ALA A 217 13.13 5.79 -4.72
C ALA A 217 14.35 4.96 -4.29
N THR A 218 14.47 4.63 -3.00
CA THR A 218 15.57 3.81 -2.48
C THR A 218 15.53 2.38 -3.00
N GLN A 219 14.35 1.80 -3.16
CA GLN A 219 14.19 0.47 -3.78
C GLN A 219 14.64 0.47 -5.24
N LEU A 220 14.26 1.49 -5.99
CA LEU A 220 14.69 1.65 -7.37
C LEU A 220 16.21 1.80 -7.47
N LEU A 221 16.80 2.69 -6.66
CA LEU A 221 18.26 2.90 -6.63
C LEU A 221 19.00 1.60 -6.27
N LEU A 222 18.46 0.78 -5.37
CA LEU A 222 19.02 -0.53 -5.05
C LEU A 222 18.97 -1.47 -6.26
N ALA A 223 17.83 -1.55 -6.94
CA ALA A 223 17.68 -2.40 -8.13
C ALA A 223 18.66 -1.97 -9.25
N LEU A 224 18.77 -0.66 -9.52
CA LEU A 224 19.73 -0.08 -10.46
C LEU A 224 21.17 -0.35 -10.03
N GLY A 225 21.47 -0.23 -8.74
CA GLY A 225 22.81 -0.38 -8.19
C GLY A 225 23.37 -1.79 -8.26
N VAL A 226 22.52 -2.81 -8.27
CA VAL A 226 22.92 -4.23 -8.39
C VAL A 226 22.91 -4.73 -9.84
N ALA A 227 22.32 -3.96 -10.77
CA ALA A 227 22.28 -4.29 -12.18
C ALA A 227 23.62 -3.97 -12.86
N ARG A 228 24.20 -4.95 -13.55
CA ARG A 228 25.38 -4.80 -14.42
C ARG A 228 24.94 -4.53 -15.88
N GLY A 229 23.83 -5.06 -16.27
CA GLY A 229 23.29 -5.02 -17.62
C GLY A 229 21.93 -4.38 -17.71
N ARG A 230 20.97 -5.11 -18.28
CA ARG A 230 19.62 -4.62 -18.58
C ARG A 230 18.71 -4.61 -17.34
N ILE A 231 17.72 -3.71 -17.38
CA ILE A 231 16.64 -3.65 -16.38
C ILE A 231 15.32 -3.71 -17.11
N VAL A 232 14.41 -4.51 -16.55
CA VAL A 232 13.01 -4.59 -16.97
C VAL A 232 12.13 -4.20 -15.80
N LEU A 233 11.35 -3.14 -15.97
CA LEU A 233 10.36 -2.68 -14.99
C LEU A 233 8.98 -3.11 -15.48
N VAL A 234 8.26 -3.85 -14.67
CA VAL A 234 6.91 -4.34 -14.99
C VAL A 234 5.93 -3.78 -14.01
N GLY A 235 4.87 -3.15 -14.48
CA GLY A 235 3.90 -2.53 -13.61
C GLY A 235 2.60 -2.11 -14.29
N ASP A 236 1.65 -1.72 -13.46
CA ASP A 236 0.37 -1.16 -13.87
C ASP A 236 0.17 0.19 -13.17
N ASP A 237 0.35 1.28 -13.89
CA ASP A 237 0.18 2.63 -13.37
C ASP A 237 -1.24 2.86 -12.82
N ARG A 238 -2.23 2.15 -13.36
CA ARG A 238 -3.62 2.18 -12.89
C ARG A 238 -3.87 1.33 -11.63
N GLN A 239 -2.88 0.57 -11.18
CA GLN A 239 -2.87 -0.10 -9.87
C GLN A 239 -1.92 0.58 -8.87
N ALA A 240 -1.41 1.77 -9.13
CA ALA A 240 -0.70 2.61 -8.18
C ALA A 240 -1.69 3.20 -7.17
N ILE A 241 -1.82 2.54 -5.99
CA ILE A 241 -2.77 2.90 -4.92
C ILE A 241 -2.07 3.12 -3.57
N TYR A 242 -0.75 3.21 -3.57
CA TYR A 242 0.07 3.44 -2.38
C TYR A 242 0.76 4.81 -2.43
N GLY A 243 0.02 5.87 -2.82
CA GLY A 243 0.52 7.23 -2.87
C GLY A 243 1.18 7.68 -1.56
N PHE A 244 0.64 7.23 -0.41
CA PHE A 244 1.24 7.46 0.91
C PHE A 244 2.62 6.82 1.13
N ARG A 245 3.13 6.00 0.18
CA ARG A 245 4.49 5.45 0.15
C ARG A 245 5.37 6.12 -0.90
N GLY A 246 4.88 7.19 -1.55
CA GLY A 246 5.57 7.88 -2.65
C GLY A 246 5.43 7.20 -4.00
N ALA A 247 4.51 6.23 -4.12
CA ALA A 247 4.12 5.70 -5.41
C ALA A 247 3.15 6.68 -6.09
N ASP A 248 3.46 7.13 -7.30
CA ASP A 248 2.57 7.95 -8.11
C ASP A 248 2.25 7.26 -9.45
N SER A 249 1.14 7.63 -10.08
CA SER A 249 0.75 7.09 -11.38
C SER A 249 1.71 7.48 -12.50
N GLY A 250 2.52 8.53 -12.32
CA GLY A 250 3.57 8.98 -13.24
C GLY A 250 4.92 8.30 -13.00
N SER A 251 5.03 7.41 -12.00
CA SER A 251 6.32 6.79 -11.64
C SER A 251 6.93 6.00 -12.80
N LEU A 252 6.13 5.21 -13.53
CA LEU A 252 6.62 4.43 -14.68
C LEU A 252 7.07 5.32 -15.84
N ASP A 253 6.37 6.44 -16.13
CA ASP A 253 6.76 7.37 -17.19
C ASP A 253 8.06 8.09 -16.86
N ARG A 254 8.22 8.51 -15.60
CA ARG A 254 9.47 9.10 -15.11
C ARG A 254 10.63 8.11 -15.24
N LEU A 255 10.44 6.86 -14.78
CA LEU A 255 11.46 5.81 -14.85
C LEU A 255 11.82 5.45 -16.30
N LYS A 256 10.83 5.40 -17.20
CA LYS A 256 11.07 5.22 -18.64
C LYS A 256 11.99 6.31 -19.18
N GLY A 257 11.70 7.59 -18.84
CA GLY A 257 12.51 8.73 -19.27
C GLY A 257 13.93 8.69 -18.72
N GLU A 258 14.08 8.45 -17.41
CA GLU A 258 15.39 8.39 -16.74
C GLU A 258 16.28 7.26 -17.28
N LEU A 259 15.68 6.11 -17.56
CA LEU A 259 16.40 4.94 -18.09
C LEU A 259 16.51 4.93 -19.61
N GLN A 260 15.88 5.85 -20.31
CA GLN A 260 15.72 5.81 -21.78
C GLN A 260 15.25 4.43 -22.25
N ALA A 261 14.26 3.88 -21.52
CA ALA A 261 13.78 2.52 -21.73
C ALA A 261 12.81 2.42 -22.90
N ASP A 262 12.85 1.29 -23.61
CA ASP A 262 11.76 0.90 -24.52
C ASP A 262 10.48 0.69 -23.72
N GLU A 263 9.31 0.79 -24.36
CA GLU A 263 8.04 0.47 -23.72
C GLU A 263 7.27 -0.57 -24.53
N LEU A 264 6.77 -1.60 -23.85
CA LEU A 264 5.85 -2.59 -24.39
C LEU A 264 4.63 -2.68 -23.47
N GLY A 265 3.46 -3.01 -24.06
CA GLY A 265 2.19 -3.10 -23.36
C GLY A 265 1.68 -4.52 -23.24
N LEU A 266 0.99 -4.81 -22.13
CA LEU A 266 0.12 -5.98 -21.95
C LEU A 266 -1.25 -5.47 -21.51
N ASN A 267 -2.21 -5.42 -22.40
CA ASN A 267 -3.54 -4.88 -22.12
C ASN A 267 -4.68 -5.91 -22.23
N CYS A 268 -4.39 -7.11 -22.75
CA CYS A 268 -5.35 -8.18 -22.89
C CYS A 268 -5.40 -9.05 -21.61
N THR A 269 -6.51 -8.99 -20.89
CA THR A 269 -6.70 -9.77 -19.65
C THR A 269 -7.24 -11.16 -19.92
N TYR A 270 -6.72 -12.14 -19.18
CA TYR A 270 -7.20 -13.52 -19.13
C TYR A 270 -8.02 -13.83 -17.86
N ARG A 271 -8.28 -12.77 -17.04
CA ARG A 271 -8.92 -12.94 -15.74
C ARG A 271 -10.41 -12.63 -15.79
N CYS A 272 -10.77 -11.43 -16.24
CA CYS A 272 -12.10 -10.88 -16.07
C CYS A 272 -13.01 -11.18 -17.24
N GLY A 273 -14.28 -11.50 -16.97
CA GLY A 273 -15.30 -11.60 -17.99
C GLY A 273 -15.49 -10.29 -18.75
N THR A 274 -16.02 -10.35 -20.00
CA THR A 274 -16.11 -9.20 -20.91
C THR A 274 -16.92 -8.05 -20.32
N ALA A 275 -18.03 -8.32 -19.62
CA ALA A 275 -18.84 -7.27 -18.98
C ALA A 275 -18.07 -6.51 -17.87
N ILE A 276 -17.17 -7.19 -17.16
CA ILE A 276 -16.32 -6.57 -16.13
C ILE A 276 -15.26 -5.69 -16.81
N VAL A 277 -14.67 -6.19 -17.90
CA VAL A 277 -13.69 -5.42 -18.69
C VAL A 277 -14.33 -4.17 -19.29
N ASP A 278 -15.54 -4.27 -19.85
CA ASP A 278 -16.26 -3.12 -20.43
C ASP A 278 -16.53 -2.03 -19.37
N LEU A 279 -16.85 -2.44 -18.14
CA LEU A 279 -16.96 -1.49 -17.03
C LEU A 279 -15.61 -0.83 -16.70
N ALA A 280 -14.52 -1.61 -16.63
CA ALA A 280 -13.19 -1.11 -16.31
C ALA A 280 -12.63 -0.17 -17.39
N ARG A 281 -13.03 -0.33 -18.66
CA ARG A 281 -12.61 0.54 -19.78
C ARG A 281 -13.03 2.01 -19.63
N ALA A 282 -14.02 2.31 -18.82
CA ALA A 282 -14.35 3.69 -18.48
C ALA A 282 -13.20 4.40 -17.75
N LEU A 283 -12.38 3.63 -17.00
CA LEU A 283 -11.22 4.12 -16.26
C LEU A 283 -9.90 3.86 -17.00
N VAL A 284 -9.82 2.74 -17.74
CA VAL A 284 -8.63 2.25 -18.43
C VAL A 284 -9.01 1.86 -19.86
N PRO A 285 -9.04 2.83 -20.82
CA PRO A 285 -9.60 2.63 -22.16
C PRO A 285 -8.91 1.55 -23.01
N ASP A 286 -7.64 1.26 -22.74
CA ASP A 286 -6.83 0.25 -23.42
C ASP A 286 -7.00 -1.17 -22.88
N TYR A 287 -7.83 -1.40 -21.84
CA TYR A 287 -8.08 -2.70 -21.24
C TYR A 287 -8.98 -3.57 -22.10
N ILE A 288 -8.55 -4.77 -22.45
CA ILE A 288 -9.21 -5.67 -23.41
C ILE A 288 -9.39 -7.05 -22.79
N ALA A 289 -10.56 -7.67 -22.98
CA ALA A 289 -10.79 -9.07 -22.60
C ALA A 289 -10.24 -10.01 -23.70
N HIS A 290 -9.59 -11.11 -23.26
CA HIS A 290 -9.24 -12.18 -24.18
C HIS A 290 -10.52 -12.86 -24.72
N GLU A 291 -10.50 -13.32 -25.95
CA GLU A 291 -11.66 -13.95 -26.62
C GLU A 291 -12.20 -15.20 -25.91
N SER A 292 -11.32 -15.91 -25.17
CA SER A 292 -11.70 -17.09 -24.36
C SER A 292 -12.39 -16.74 -23.03
N ASN A 293 -12.43 -15.46 -22.64
CA ASN A 293 -13.08 -15.07 -21.41
C ASN A 293 -14.60 -15.16 -21.56
N GLY A 294 -15.28 -15.69 -20.56
CA GLY A 294 -16.75 -15.68 -20.52
C GLY A 294 -17.29 -14.24 -20.43
N THR A 295 -18.61 -14.12 -20.64
CA THR A 295 -19.27 -12.80 -20.58
C THR A 295 -19.12 -12.14 -19.21
N GLY A 296 -19.22 -12.94 -18.14
CA GLY A 296 -19.28 -12.40 -16.78
C GLY A 296 -20.58 -11.65 -16.50
N LEU A 297 -20.70 -11.09 -15.29
CA LEU A 297 -21.88 -10.34 -14.88
C LEU A 297 -21.47 -9.12 -14.05
N VAL A 298 -22.06 -7.97 -14.37
CA VAL A 298 -21.98 -6.77 -13.53
C VAL A 298 -23.40 -6.35 -13.18
N ARG A 299 -23.67 -6.23 -11.88
CA ARG A 299 -24.99 -5.78 -11.40
C ARG A 299 -24.88 -4.92 -10.15
N SER A 300 -25.94 -4.19 -9.86
CA SER A 300 -26.09 -3.47 -8.59
C SER A 300 -27.19 -4.13 -7.76
N ALA A 301 -27.02 -4.10 -6.43
CA ALA A 301 -27.98 -4.60 -5.47
C ALA A 301 -28.00 -3.69 -4.23
N PRO A 302 -29.12 -3.62 -3.49
CA PRO A 302 -29.15 -2.95 -2.20
C PRO A 302 -28.17 -3.61 -1.22
N ALA A 303 -27.42 -2.81 -0.45
CA ALA A 303 -26.46 -3.36 0.52
C ALA A 303 -27.14 -4.22 1.61
N SER A 304 -28.41 -3.96 1.89
CA SER A 304 -29.23 -4.78 2.79
C SER A 304 -29.37 -6.24 2.34
N THR A 305 -29.20 -6.56 1.06
CA THR A 305 -29.28 -7.94 0.51
C THR A 305 -27.98 -8.73 0.62
N LEU A 306 -26.89 -8.12 1.12
CA LEU A 306 -25.57 -8.74 1.21
C LEU A 306 -25.61 -10.11 1.90
N VAL A 307 -26.24 -10.17 3.08
CA VAL A 307 -26.25 -11.38 3.93
C VAL A 307 -26.89 -12.57 3.22
N ASP A 308 -27.96 -12.32 2.47
CA ASP A 308 -28.68 -13.36 1.74
C ASP A 308 -27.93 -13.81 0.47
N SER A 309 -27.17 -12.88 -0.15
CA SER A 309 -26.55 -13.08 -1.45
C SER A 309 -25.12 -13.66 -1.37
N VAL A 310 -24.38 -13.37 -0.28
CA VAL A 310 -22.97 -13.75 -0.15
C VAL A 310 -22.81 -15.23 0.19
N GLU A 311 -21.81 -15.88 -0.40
CA GLU A 311 -21.47 -17.28 -0.17
C GLU A 311 -19.99 -17.46 0.19
N MET A 312 -19.63 -18.68 0.62
CA MET A 312 -18.25 -19.01 0.93
C MET A 312 -17.38 -18.96 -0.33
N GLY A 313 -16.25 -18.28 -0.23
CA GLY A 313 -15.33 -18.02 -1.35
C GLY A 313 -15.53 -16.64 -1.99
N ASP A 314 -16.60 -15.94 -1.67
CA ASP A 314 -16.81 -14.58 -2.16
C ASP A 314 -15.88 -13.56 -1.50
N PHE A 315 -15.56 -12.49 -2.25
CA PHE A 315 -14.90 -11.32 -1.71
C PHE A 315 -15.90 -10.20 -1.43
N LEU A 316 -15.73 -9.57 -0.27
CA LEU A 316 -16.39 -8.33 0.09
C LEU A 316 -15.36 -7.22 0.21
N LEU A 317 -15.46 -6.20 -0.62
CA LEU A 317 -14.51 -5.11 -0.69
C LEU A 317 -15.13 -3.79 -0.23
N SER A 318 -14.32 -3.01 0.47
CA SER A 318 -14.67 -1.65 0.90
C SER A 318 -13.45 -0.74 0.81
N ARG A 319 -13.67 0.54 0.55
CA ARG A 319 -12.63 1.58 0.67
C ARG A 319 -12.26 1.84 2.13
N LYS A 320 -13.23 1.69 3.05
CA LYS A 320 -13.13 1.97 4.49
C LYS A 320 -13.30 0.70 5.32
N ASN A 321 -12.62 0.64 6.48
CA ASN A 321 -12.67 -0.52 7.36
C ASN A 321 -13.96 -0.57 8.20
N ALA A 322 -14.51 0.55 8.65
CA ALA A 322 -15.70 0.54 9.51
C ALA A 322 -16.93 -0.09 8.82
N PRO A 323 -17.33 0.28 7.58
CA PRO A 323 -18.39 -0.42 6.85
C PRO A 323 -18.07 -1.90 6.61
N LEU A 324 -16.79 -2.24 6.37
CA LEU A 324 -16.34 -3.60 6.17
C LEU A 324 -16.56 -4.46 7.42
N VAL A 325 -16.22 -3.93 8.60
CA VAL A 325 -16.46 -4.60 9.89
C VAL A 325 -17.94 -4.79 10.14
N THR A 326 -18.76 -3.75 9.90
CA THR A 326 -20.21 -3.83 10.05
C THR A 326 -20.80 -4.93 9.18
N ALA A 327 -20.39 -5.01 7.92
CA ALA A 327 -20.82 -6.06 6.99
C ALA A 327 -20.37 -7.46 7.46
N ALA A 328 -19.11 -7.62 7.87
CA ALA A 328 -18.58 -8.88 8.37
C ALA A 328 -19.34 -9.38 9.60
N LEU A 329 -19.67 -8.49 10.54
CA LEU A 329 -20.45 -8.83 11.71
C LEU A 329 -21.89 -9.28 11.36
N LYS A 330 -22.53 -8.66 10.36
CA LYS A 330 -23.85 -9.09 9.87
C LYS A 330 -23.78 -10.48 9.24
N ILE A 331 -22.76 -10.77 8.43
CA ILE A 331 -22.54 -12.09 7.83
C ILE A 331 -22.35 -13.16 8.92
N LEU A 332 -21.55 -12.87 9.96
CA LEU A 332 -21.35 -13.78 11.09
C LEU A 332 -22.62 -14.02 11.90
N ARG A 333 -23.42 -12.98 12.16
CA ARG A 333 -24.72 -13.11 12.86
C ARG A 333 -25.72 -13.98 12.10
N ALA A 334 -25.61 -14.02 10.78
CA ALA A 334 -26.40 -14.92 9.93
C ALA A 334 -25.83 -16.35 9.86
N GLY A 335 -24.83 -16.69 10.67
CA GLY A 335 -24.23 -18.02 10.73
C GLY A 335 -23.24 -18.34 9.60
N LYS A 336 -22.89 -17.37 8.77
CA LYS A 336 -21.89 -17.52 7.70
C LYS A 336 -20.51 -17.12 8.22
N ARG A 337 -19.47 -17.86 7.81
CA ARG A 337 -18.09 -17.51 8.20
C ARG A 337 -17.58 -16.33 7.40
N CYS A 338 -16.96 -15.38 8.10
CA CYS A 338 -16.34 -14.21 7.49
C CYS A 338 -15.03 -13.88 8.20
N LYS A 339 -13.99 -13.56 7.44
CA LYS A 339 -12.71 -13.08 7.96
C LYS A 339 -12.34 -11.77 7.28
N ILE A 340 -11.72 -10.88 8.05
CA ILE A 340 -11.24 -9.58 7.55
C ILE A 340 -9.73 -9.67 7.37
N GLN A 341 -9.27 -9.41 6.15
CA GLN A 341 -7.85 -9.37 5.88
C GLN A 341 -7.19 -8.17 6.55
N GLY A 342 -6.08 -8.42 7.28
CA GLY A 342 -5.29 -7.35 7.89
C GLY A 342 -5.00 -7.56 9.37
N ARG A 343 -4.26 -8.60 9.71
CA ARG A 343 -3.81 -8.88 11.07
C ARG A 343 -3.11 -7.69 11.75
N ASP A 344 -2.35 -6.90 11.00
CA ASP A 344 -1.70 -5.67 11.47
C ASP A 344 -2.71 -4.56 11.80
N ILE A 345 -3.84 -4.46 11.08
CA ILE A 345 -4.95 -3.57 11.45
C ILE A 345 -5.53 -4.02 12.78
N GLY A 346 -5.83 -5.32 12.91
CA GLY A 346 -6.31 -5.88 14.16
C GLY A 346 -5.36 -5.60 15.33
N GLN A 347 -4.07 -5.79 15.16
CA GLN A 347 -3.06 -5.48 16.18
C GLN A 347 -3.01 -3.99 16.51
N GLY A 348 -3.12 -3.11 15.51
CA GLY A 348 -3.18 -1.65 15.70
C GLY A 348 -4.42 -1.22 16.48
N LEU A 349 -5.59 -1.81 16.20
CA LEU A 349 -6.82 -1.59 16.96
C LEU A 349 -6.70 -2.09 18.39
N ILE A 350 -6.15 -3.29 18.61
CA ILE A 350 -5.91 -3.84 19.95
C ILE A 350 -4.96 -2.94 20.76
N ALA A 351 -3.89 -2.43 20.15
CA ALA A 351 -2.97 -1.50 20.80
C ALA A 351 -3.69 -0.21 21.23
N LEU A 352 -4.57 0.34 20.39
CA LEU A 352 -5.39 1.51 20.73
C LEU A 352 -6.37 1.17 21.88
N VAL A 353 -7.08 0.04 21.80
CA VAL A 353 -7.97 -0.43 22.88
C VAL A 353 -7.21 -0.53 24.21
N ARG A 354 -6.06 -1.21 24.24
CA ARG A 354 -5.23 -1.36 25.44
C ARG A 354 -4.74 -0.02 26.00
N ASN A 355 -4.44 0.95 25.14
CA ASN A 355 -4.02 2.28 25.56
C ASN A 355 -5.17 3.09 26.21
N LEU A 356 -6.39 2.98 25.68
CA LEU A 356 -7.57 3.68 26.17
C LEU A 356 -8.20 2.96 27.39
N ALA A 357 -8.14 1.64 27.45
CA ALA A 357 -8.74 0.83 28.50
C ALA A 357 -7.91 0.84 29.80
N LYS A 358 -7.72 2.03 30.40
CA LYS A 358 -7.03 2.23 31.68
C LYS A 358 -8.01 2.69 32.76
N GLY A 359 -7.82 2.23 34.01
CA GLY A 359 -8.72 2.55 35.12
C GLY A 359 -10.12 1.97 34.90
N LYS A 360 -11.17 2.73 35.18
CA LYS A 360 -12.59 2.30 35.08
C LYS A 360 -12.98 1.82 33.67
N ALA A 361 -12.30 2.27 32.62
CA ALA A 361 -12.57 1.84 31.25
C ALA A 361 -12.07 0.43 30.93
N ARG A 362 -11.31 -0.23 31.81
CA ARG A 362 -10.84 -1.60 31.64
C ARG A 362 -11.99 -2.60 31.71
N ASP A 363 -12.93 -2.33 32.61
CA ASP A 363 -13.99 -3.29 32.97
C ASP A 363 -15.40 -2.81 32.55
N SER A 364 -15.49 -1.65 31.89
CA SER A 364 -16.76 -1.04 31.48
C SER A 364 -16.73 -0.59 30.03
N MET A 365 -17.54 -1.21 29.18
CA MET A 365 -17.68 -0.83 27.77
C MET A 365 -18.18 0.62 27.59
N PRO A 366 -19.20 1.11 28.31
CA PRO A 366 -19.60 2.52 28.21
C PRO A 366 -18.47 3.50 28.59
N ALA A 367 -17.68 3.18 29.63
CA ALA A 367 -16.54 4.02 30.02
C ALA A 367 -15.40 3.97 28.97
N PHE A 368 -15.19 2.85 28.30
CA PHE A 368 -14.26 2.73 27.18
C PHE A 368 -14.73 3.58 25.99
N LEU A 369 -15.98 3.47 25.58
CA LEU A 369 -16.55 4.24 24.45
C LEU A 369 -16.48 5.75 24.72
N ALA A 370 -16.77 6.20 25.94
CA ALA A 370 -16.60 7.62 26.32
C ALA A 370 -15.14 8.10 26.17
N LYS A 371 -14.17 7.26 26.55
CA LYS A 371 -12.74 7.58 26.34
C LYS A 371 -12.36 7.55 24.85
N LEU A 372 -12.95 6.68 24.06
CA LEU A 372 -12.72 6.62 22.62
C LEU A 372 -13.20 7.91 21.95
N THR A 373 -14.41 8.41 22.29
CA THR A 373 -14.91 9.69 21.80
C THR A 373 -14.00 10.86 22.21
N THR A 374 -13.57 10.90 23.48
CA THR A 374 -12.64 11.94 23.94
C THR A 374 -11.28 11.87 23.20
N TRP A 375 -10.80 10.66 22.91
CA TRP A 375 -9.58 10.45 22.13
C TRP A 375 -9.76 10.95 20.69
N GLU A 376 -10.86 10.61 20.04
CA GLU A 376 -11.19 11.02 18.68
C GLU A 376 -11.21 12.55 18.57
N GLU A 377 -12.00 13.23 19.41
CA GLU A 377 -12.09 14.69 19.43
C GLU A 377 -10.74 15.38 19.67
N ARG A 378 -9.92 14.80 20.55
CA ARG A 378 -8.59 15.34 20.85
C ARG A 378 -7.65 15.18 19.66
N GLU A 379 -7.63 14.01 19.03
CA GLU A 379 -6.74 13.75 17.88
C GLU A 379 -7.19 14.55 16.64
N ILE A 380 -8.50 14.72 16.42
CA ILE A 380 -9.03 15.60 15.36
C ILE A 380 -8.58 17.04 15.60
N ARG A 381 -8.76 17.58 16.82
CA ARG A 381 -8.28 18.94 17.14
C ARG A 381 -6.78 19.09 16.90
N ARG A 382 -5.99 18.07 17.23
CA ARG A 382 -4.54 18.06 16.96
C ARG A 382 -4.24 18.05 15.46
N ALA A 383 -4.98 17.25 14.69
CA ALA A 383 -4.81 17.18 13.25
C ALA A 383 -5.04 18.54 12.57
N TRP A 384 -6.03 19.30 13.03
CA TRP A 384 -6.34 20.63 12.50
C TRP A 384 -5.42 21.75 13.02
N LYS A 385 -5.06 21.73 14.32
CA LYS A 385 -4.14 22.71 14.89
C LYS A 385 -2.73 22.64 14.29
N GLY A 386 -2.29 21.44 13.89
CA GLY A 386 -0.93 21.19 13.46
C GLY A 386 -0.74 21.12 11.96
N SER A 387 -1.76 21.38 11.16
CA SER A 387 -1.67 21.22 9.72
C SER A 387 -1.68 22.56 8.99
N ARG A 388 -0.65 22.81 8.18
CA ARG A 388 -0.58 23.94 7.25
C ARG A 388 -1.37 23.69 5.95
N SER A 389 -1.98 22.52 5.79
CA SER A 389 -2.79 22.15 4.65
C SER A 389 -4.09 21.51 5.11
N ASP A 390 -5.21 22.13 4.76
CA ASP A 390 -6.55 21.60 5.06
C ASP A 390 -6.77 20.22 4.48
N ALA A 391 -6.15 19.89 3.34
CA ALA A 391 -6.24 18.58 2.72
C ALA A 391 -5.56 17.49 3.58
N ILE A 392 -4.42 17.79 4.20
CA ILE A 392 -3.72 16.87 5.10
C ILE A 392 -4.50 16.72 6.41
N ALA A 393 -5.00 17.84 6.98
CA ALA A 393 -5.83 17.81 8.18
C ALA A 393 -7.09 16.98 7.97
N ALA A 394 -7.78 17.17 6.85
CA ALA A 394 -8.97 16.41 6.48
C ALA A 394 -8.68 14.90 6.28
N SER A 395 -7.56 14.57 5.67
CA SER A 395 -7.15 13.16 5.51
C SER A 395 -6.87 12.47 6.84
N ARG A 396 -6.26 13.19 7.79
CA ARG A 396 -6.03 12.69 9.15
C ARG A 396 -7.33 12.54 9.94
N GLU A 397 -8.18 13.54 9.89
CA GLU A 397 -9.49 13.48 10.51
C GLU A 397 -10.25 12.25 10.02
N GLU A 398 -10.23 11.98 8.69
CA GLU A 398 -10.84 10.80 8.11
C GLU A 398 -10.26 9.51 8.70
N GLN A 399 -8.93 9.39 8.81
CA GLN A 399 -8.27 8.21 9.39
C GLN A 399 -8.60 8.03 10.89
N ILE A 400 -8.68 9.12 11.65
CA ILE A 400 -9.01 9.09 13.08
C ILE A 400 -10.46 8.63 13.25
N LYS A 401 -11.39 9.23 12.50
CA LYS A 401 -12.80 8.84 12.48
C LYS A 401 -12.99 7.39 12.09
N GLU A 402 -12.33 6.94 11.03
CA GLU A 402 -12.40 5.55 10.58
C GLU A 402 -11.97 4.56 11.67
N ARG A 403 -10.91 4.86 12.42
CA ARG A 403 -10.49 4.00 13.54
C ARG A 403 -11.49 3.99 14.67
N ALA A 404 -12.05 5.15 15.03
CA ALA A 404 -13.06 5.27 16.06
C ALA A 404 -14.35 4.51 15.67
N GLU A 405 -14.88 4.75 14.46
CA GLU A 405 -16.04 4.07 13.90
C GLU A 405 -15.86 2.55 13.84
N THR A 406 -14.67 2.10 13.43
CA THR A 406 -14.32 0.67 13.40
C THR A 406 -14.40 0.05 14.79
N LEU A 407 -13.87 0.73 15.82
CA LEU A 407 -13.94 0.23 17.21
C LEU A 407 -15.35 0.29 17.77
N VAL A 408 -16.15 1.29 17.44
CA VAL A 408 -17.56 1.37 17.81
C VAL A 408 -18.34 0.19 17.21
N ALA A 409 -18.14 -0.08 15.91
CA ALA A 409 -18.78 -1.22 15.24
C ALA A 409 -18.39 -2.57 15.86
N LEU A 410 -17.10 -2.74 16.21
CA LEU A 410 -16.58 -3.96 16.85
C LEU A 410 -17.10 -4.12 18.29
N ALA A 411 -17.33 -3.02 19.00
CA ALA A 411 -17.84 -3.00 20.37
C ALA A 411 -19.34 -3.32 20.48
N ASP A 412 -20.06 -3.26 19.38
CA ASP A 412 -21.52 -3.52 19.35
C ASP A 412 -21.86 -4.93 19.90
N GLY A 413 -22.72 -4.97 20.92
CA GLY A 413 -23.11 -6.18 21.62
C GLY A 413 -22.04 -6.77 22.55
N MET A 414 -20.92 -6.06 22.81
CA MET A 414 -19.90 -6.50 23.78
C MET A 414 -20.15 -5.92 25.16
N SER A 415 -19.94 -6.74 26.19
CA SER A 415 -20.09 -6.34 27.57
C SER A 415 -18.77 -5.84 28.19
N SER A 416 -17.62 -6.27 27.66
CA SER A 416 -16.31 -5.99 28.20
C SER A 416 -15.24 -5.73 27.12
N VAL A 417 -14.23 -4.97 27.50
CA VAL A 417 -13.04 -4.74 26.65
C VAL A 417 -12.32 -6.04 26.31
N ARG A 418 -12.36 -7.05 27.19
CA ARG A 418 -11.76 -8.37 26.94
C ARG A 418 -12.45 -9.09 25.78
N GLU A 419 -13.79 -9.04 25.74
CA GLU A 419 -14.59 -9.59 24.64
C GLU A 419 -14.31 -8.84 23.33
N LEU A 420 -14.18 -7.50 23.38
CA LEU A 420 -13.81 -6.69 22.22
C LEU A 420 -12.45 -7.12 21.65
N ILE A 421 -11.43 -7.29 22.48
CA ILE A 421 -10.11 -7.74 22.05
C ILE A 421 -10.19 -9.14 21.40
N ALA A 422 -10.89 -10.08 22.03
CA ALA A 422 -11.07 -11.43 21.48
C ALA A 422 -11.79 -11.41 20.12
N ARG A 423 -12.81 -10.57 19.96
CA ARG A 423 -13.52 -10.38 18.69
C ARG A 423 -12.57 -9.83 17.60
N ILE A 424 -11.71 -8.85 17.94
CA ILE A 424 -10.72 -8.32 16.98
C ILE A 424 -9.75 -9.43 16.57
N GLU A 425 -9.23 -10.20 17.52
CA GLU A 425 -8.29 -11.30 17.25
C GLU A 425 -8.91 -12.37 16.35
N ASP A 426 -10.17 -12.72 16.56
CA ASP A 426 -10.85 -13.71 15.73
C ASP A 426 -11.16 -13.20 14.32
N LEU A 427 -11.72 -11.99 14.18
CA LEU A 427 -12.06 -11.40 12.89
C LEU A 427 -10.86 -11.15 11.98
N PHE A 428 -9.74 -10.70 12.54
CA PHE A 428 -8.52 -10.37 11.82
C PHE A 428 -7.48 -11.50 11.86
N SER A 429 -7.92 -12.76 11.97
CA SER A 429 -7.03 -13.93 11.96
C SER A 429 -6.71 -14.35 10.52
N ASP A 430 -5.48 -14.82 10.30
CA ASP A 430 -5.03 -15.38 9.01
C ASP A 430 -5.31 -16.90 8.90
N ASP A 431 -6.33 -17.42 9.59
CA ASP A 431 -6.66 -18.83 9.56
C ASP A 431 -7.55 -19.19 8.35
N ASP A 432 -6.92 -19.62 7.27
CA ASP A 432 -7.54 -19.97 5.98
C ASP A 432 -7.95 -21.45 5.86
N ARG A 433 -7.88 -22.21 6.95
CA ARG A 433 -8.13 -23.68 6.90
C ARG A 433 -9.55 -24.07 6.52
N GLN A 434 -10.49 -23.14 6.53
CA GLN A 434 -11.91 -23.42 6.22
C GLN A 434 -12.46 -22.35 5.27
N PRO A 435 -13.32 -22.73 4.31
CA PRO A 435 -13.98 -21.76 3.44
C PRO A 435 -14.72 -20.68 4.23
N HIS A 436 -14.54 -19.43 3.82
CA HIS A 436 -15.14 -18.26 4.44
C HIS A 436 -15.38 -17.17 3.40
N VAL A 437 -16.19 -16.18 3.74
CA VAL A 437 -16.26 -14.91 3.00
C VAL A 437 -15.03 -14.07 3.37
N THR A 438 -14.29 -13.64 2.37
CA THR A 438 -13.11 -12.79 2.60
C THR A 438 -13.50 -11.33 2.51
N ALA A 439 -13.54 -10.64 3.64
CA ALA A 439 -13.73 -9.20 3.69
C ALA A 439 -12.35 -8.49 3.65
N SER A 440 -12.19 -7.50 2.79
CA SER A 440 -10.91 -6.80 2.63
C SER A 440 -11.09 -5.33 2.26
N SER A 441 -10.19 -4.47 2.71
CA SER A 441 -10.07 -3.17 2.07
C SER A 441 -9.55 -3.34 0.64
N ILE A 442 -9.97 -2.45 -0.27
CA ILE A 442 -9.54 -2.50 -1.68
C ILE A 442 -8.02 -2.47 -1.80
N HIS A 443 -7.33 -1.70 -0.94
CA HIS A 443 -5.86 -1.66 -0.91
C HIS A 443 -5.22 -3.04 -0.66
N ARG A 444 -5.79 -3.80 0.27
CA ARG A 444 -5.26 -5.13 0.64
C ARG A 444 -5.67 -6.23 -0.33
N ALA A 445 -6.77 -6.02 -1.05
CA ALA A 445 -7.22 -6.92 -2.10
C ALA A 445 -6.35 -6.86 -3.36
N LYS A 446 -5.42 -5.89 -3.46
CA LYS A 446 -4.45 -5.85 -4.56
C LYS A 446 -3.65 -7.15 -4.61
N GLY A 447 -3.55 -7.73 -5.81
CA GLY A 447 -2.90 -9.04 -6.04
C GLY A 447 -3.80 -10.25 -5.82
N LEU A 448 -4.97 -10.09 -5.18
CA LEU A 448 -5.95 -11.16 -4.97
C LEU A 448 -7.04 -11.13 -6.04
N GLU A 449 -7.83 -12.20 -6.12
CA GLU A 449 -8.94 -12.33 -7.05
C GLU A 449 -9.95 -13.37 -6.54
N ALA A 450 -11.22 -13.23 -6.91
CA ALA A 450 -12.27 -14.18 -6.61
C ALA A 450 -13.24 -14.30 -7.79
N ASP A 451 -13.98 -15.39 -7.83
CA ASP A 451 -14.98 -15.59 -8.88
C ASP A 451 -16.09 -14.57 -8.77
N ARG A 452 -16.52 -14.25 -7.54
CA ARG A 452 -17.56 -13.28 -7.26
C ARG A 452 -17.08 -12.25 -6.23
N VAL A 453 -17.27 -10.97 -6.53
CA VAL A 453 -16.83 -9.85 -5.72
C VAL A 453 -17.99 -8.89 -5.45
N PHE A 454 -18.21 -8.62 -4.19
CA PHE A 454 -19.15 -7.59 -3.70
C PHE A 454 -18.35 -6.35 -3.30
N VAL A 455 -18.77 -5.18 -3.74
CA VAL A 455 -18.11 -3.91 -3.40
C VAL A 455 -19.10 -2.95 -2.78
N LEU A 456 -18.79 -2.46 -1.58
CA LEU A 456 -19.55 -1.39 -0.93
C LEU A 456 -19.31 -0.06 -1.66
N ARG A 457 -20.11 0.23 -2.69
CA ARG A 457 -19.88 1.31 -3.64
C ARG A 457 -19.84 2.69 -2.98
N ASP A 458 -20.70 2.94 -2.01
CA ASP A 458 -20.83 4.24 -1.35
C ASP A 458 -19.61 4.57 -0.47
N THR A 459 -18.68 3.63 -0.30
CA THR A 459 -17.41 3.87 0.39
C THR A 459 -16.32 4.43 -0.54
N LEU A 460 -16.47 4.29 -1.86
CA LEU A 460 -15.58 4.88 -2.86
C LEU A 460 -15.84 6.38 -2.98
N TYR A 461 -14.81 7.14 -3.36
CA TYR A 461 -14.88 8.59 -3.55
C TYR A 461 -15.44 9.29 -2.32
N PRO A 462 -14.61 9.53 -1.28
CA PRO A 462 -15.07 10.10 -0.01
C PRO A 462 -15.86 11.38 -0.26
N ARG A 463 -17.07 11.45 0.31
CA ARG A 463 -17.92 12.63 0.18
C ARG A 463 -17.30 13.78 0.96
N MET A 464 -17.08 14.91 0.31
CA MET A 464 -16.60 16.12 0.95
C MET A 464 -17.75 17.14 1.10
N PRO A 465 -17.88 17.81 2.26
CA PRO A 465 -18.86 18.87 2.43
C PRO A 465 -18.48 20.07 1.56
N CYS A 466 -19.45 20.60 0.83
CA CYS A 466 -19.31 21.86 0.12
C CYS A 466 -19.74 23.04 1.01
N GLN A 467 -19.20 24.23 0.80
CA GLN A 467 -19.63 25.45 1.49
C GLN A 467 -21.14 25.76 1.34
N CYS A 468 -21.79 25.23 0.30
CA CYS A 468 -23.24 25.31 0.13
C CYS A 468 -24.04 24.29 0.94
N GLY A 469 -23.39 23.50 1.83
CA GLY A 469 -24.05 22.50 2.68
C GLY A 469 -24.40 21.18 1.96
N HIS A 470 -24.03 21.01 0.68
CA HIS A 470 -24.25 19.77 -0.06
C HIS A 470 -23.01 18.90 -0.04
N TRP A 471 -23.20 17.58 -0.04
CA TRP A 471 -22.12 16.59 -0.13
C TRP A 471 -21.88 16.21 -1.58
N HIS A 472 -20.63 16.24 -2.03
CA HIS A 472 -20.22 15.92 -3.39
C HIS A 472 -19.14 14.84 -3.44
N ASN A 473 -19.16 14.01 -4.49
CA ASN A 473 -18.23 12.89 -4.72
C ASN A 473 -16.92 13.38 -5.39
N GLY A 474 -16.37 14.51 -5.02
CA GLY A 474 -15.11 15.00 -5.57
C GLY A 474 -15.14 15.58 -6.99
N LYS A 475 -16.23 15.39 -7.75
CA LYS A 475 -16.37 15.90 -9.14
C LYS A 475 -16.82 17.36 -9.25
N GLY A 476 -16.84 18.10 -8.14
CA GLY A 476 -17.30 19.48 -8.06
C GLY A 476 -18.81 19.62 -7.82
N CYS A 477 -19.23 20.79 -7.38
CA CYS A 477 -20.63 21.10 -7.16
C CYS A 477 -21.23 21.74 -8.41
N ASN A 478 -22.25 21.13 -9.01
CA ASN A 478 -22.99 21.71 -10.12
C ASN A 478 -23.89 22.88 -9.71
N ARG A 479 -24.01 23.18 -8.40
CA ARG A 479 -24.90 24.22 -7.83
C ARG A 479 -24.17 25.42 -7.28
N CYS A 480 -22.88 25.33 -7.09
CA CYS A 480 -22.04 26.46 -6.67
C CYS A 480 -20.69 26.40 -7.39
N SER A 481 -20.07 27.55 -7.58
CA SER A 481 -18.72 27.69 -8.15
C SER A 481 -17.61 27.44 -7.10
N CYS A 482 -17.82 26.55 -6.15
CA CYS A 482 -16.84 26.22 -5.11
C CYS A 482 -15.62 25.52 -5.72
N ALA A 483 -14.74 26.28 -6.36
CA ALA A 483 -13.48 25.78 -6.92
C ALA A 483 -12.51 25.28 -5.83
N GLU A 484 -12.70 25.71 -4.59
CA GLU A 484 -11.80 25.47 -3.45
C GLU A 484 -11.88 24.05 -2.87
N TYR A 485 -12.91 23.26 -3.22
CA TYR A 485 -13.12 21.90 -2.68
C TYR A 485 -12.99 20.81 -3.74
N ARG A 486 -12.18 21.01 -4.75
CA ARG A 486 -11.79 19.93 -5.64
C ARG A 486 -10.79 19.04 -4.92
N ILE A 487 -11.05 17.72 -4.92
CA ILE A 487 -10.01 16.75 -4.60
C ILE A 487 -8.85 17.02 -5.55
N PRO A 488 -7.60 17.17 -5.07
CA PRO A 488 -6.44 17.32 -5.94
C PRO A 488 -6.43 16.20 -7.00
N ASP A 489 -6.04 16.51 -8.23
CA ASP A 489 -6.07 15.56 -9.35
C ASP A 489 -5.34 14.25 -9.04
N ALA A 490 -4.22 14.31 -8.32
CA ALA A 490 -3.49 13.12 -7.87
C ALA A 490 -4.32 12.22 -6.94
N ARG A 491 -5.10 12.81 -6.03
CA ARG A 491 -5.98 12.05 -5.11
C ARG A 491 -7.19 11.50 -5.85
N MET A 492 -7.71 12.21 -6.84
CA MET A 492 -8.78 11.71 -7.70
C MET A 492 -8.29 10.52 -8.52
N GLN A 493 -7.08 10.60 -9.07
CA GLN A 493 -6.45 9.49 -9.79
C GLN A 493 -6.27 8.26 -8.89
N GLU A 494 -5.90 8.45 -7.61
CA GLU A 494 -5.80 7.33 -6.66
C GLU A 494 -7.16 6.67 -6.40
N GLU A 495 -8.23 7.44 -6.26
CA GLU A 495 -9.58 6.89 -6.09
C GLU A 495 -10.08 6.17 -7.37
N GLU A 496 -9.78 6.68 -8.57
CA GLU A 496 -10.03 5.97 -9.83
C GLU A 496 -9.25 4.67 -9.93
N ASN A 497 -7.98 4.68 -9.51
CA ASN A 497 -7.15 3.48 -9.44
C ASN A 497 -7.71 2.46 -8.44
N LEU A 498 -8.24 2.91 -7.29
CA LEU A 498 -8.91 2.04 -6.32
C LEU A 498 -10.18 1.42 -6.89
N GLU A 499 -10.99 2.18 -7.62
CA GLU A 499 -12.17 1.64 -8.31
C GLU A 499 -11.74 0.59 -9.35
N TYR A 500 -10.72 0.88 -10.17
CA TYR A 500 -10.18 -0.08 -11.13
C TYR A 500 -9.65 -1.36 -10.45
N VAL A 501 -8.93 -1.21 -9.35
CA VAL A 501 -8.49 -2.38 -8.56
C VAL A 501 -9.68 -3.18 -8.07
N ALA A 502 -10.72 -2.55 -7.51
CA ALA A 502 -11.91 -3.24 -7.01
C ALA A 502 -12.63 -4.03 -8.11
N ILE A 503 -12.84 -3.39 -9.27
CA ILE A 503 -13.49 -4.02 -10.44
C ILE A 503 -12.70 -5.25 -10.89
N THR A 504 -11.39 -5.13 -11.02
CA THR A 504 -10.52 -6.17 -11.59
C THR A 504 -10.17 -7.30 -10.62
N ARG A 505 -10.76 -7.31 -9.40
CA ARG A 505 -10.67 -8.47 -8.49
C ARG A 505 -11.65 -9.57 -8.89
N ALA A 506 -12.75 -9.22 -9.56
CA ALA A 506 -13.78 -10.17 -9.99
C ALA A 506 -13.36 -10.91 -11.28
N ARG A 507 -13.53 -12.25 -11.27
CA ARG A 507 -13.36 -13.07 -12.47
C ARG A 507 -14.66 -13.17 -13.26
N HIS A 508 -15.77 -13.51 -12.58
CA HIS A 508 -17.04 -13.85 -13.21
C HIS A 508 -18.19 -12.93 -12.84
N GLU A 509 -18.26 -12.46 -11.59
CA GLU A 509 -19.36 -11.60 -11.16
C GLU A 509 -18.89 -10.45 -10.28
N LEU A 510 -19.28 -9.22 -10.61
CA LEU A 510 -19.10 -8.03 -9.81
C LEU A 510 -20.46 -7.49 -9.36
N VAL A 511 -20.64 -7.34 -8.06
CA VAL A 511 -21.87 -6.82 -7.45
C VAL A 511 -21.57 -5.50 -6.73
N TRP A 512 -22.12 -4.41 -7.25
CA TRP A 512 -22.11 -3.12 -6.56
C TRP A 512 -23.20 -3.09 -5.49
N LEU A 513 -22.82 -2.99 -4.24
CA LEU A 513 -23.72 -2.80 -3.12
C LEU A 513 -23.94 -1.31 -2.88
N ILE A 514 -25.21 -0.87 -2.91
CA ILE A 514 -25.62 0.52 -2.83
C ILE A 514 -26.53 0.73 -1.61
N GLY A 515 -26.37 1.85 -0.94
CA GLY A 515 -27.12 2.22 0.26
C GLY A 515 -26.57 1.61 1.54
N ASP A 516 -27.35 1.71 2.61
CA ASP A 516 -26.95 1.25 3.93
C ASP A 516 -27.03 -0.28 4.05
N LEU A 517 -26.06 -0.81 4.79
CA LEU A 517 -25.95 -2.23 5.12
C LEU A 517 -27.12 -2.69 6.00
#